data_614cb6ac9bd795985168335f379a0075
#
_entry.id   614cb6ac9bd795985168335f379a0075
#
_cell.length_a   1.000
_cell.length_b   1.000
_cell.length_c   1.000
_cell.angle_alpha   90.00
_cell.angle_beta   90.00
_cell.angle_gamma   90.00
#
_symmetry.space_group_name_H-M   'P 1'
#
loop_
_entity.id
_entity.type
_entity.pdbx_description
1 polymer ?
#
loop_
_entity_poly.entity_id
_entity_poly.type
_entity_poly.pdbx_seq_one_letter_code
_entity_poly.pdbx_strand_id
1 'polypeptide(L)'
;MKQTITIKDVAKEAGVSVATVSYVINNRTDKCISEKTRKKVLQVINLLNYTPNQSAKALATNRNHMVAFYLSEKNSSLRNAQQTYFLHFLISYFHEKGYDLICLNHSYTEKFDHADVIICYDVSSNLFHQIGDRNFIPLVAFDCMINDPLFFQINSDYENILEQSNAHFGDAPYTLVLLDTDNQEKKDYISSLFSNVEYINDFSDTLKVNDDNILVIDYVLNQQLKDSHNTLYI
;
A
#
# COMPACT_ATOMS: atom_id res chain seq x y z
N MET A 1 14.11 38.45 -0.33
CA MET A 1 13.25 37.32 -0.72
C MET A 1 13.89 36.63 -1.93
N LYS A 2 14.23 35.31 -1.87
CA LYS A 2 14.67 34.62 -3.08
C LYS A 2 13.45 34.47 -4.01
N GLN A 3 13.57 35.00 -5.20
CA GLN A 3 12.52 34.88 -6.22
C GLN A 3 12.38 33.39 -6.60
N THR A 4 11.23 32.79 -6.36
CA THR A 4 10.98 31.38 -6.69
C THR A 4 10.88 31.24 -8.21
N ILE A 5 11.79 30.48 -8.81
CA ILE A 5 11.77 30.19 -10.25
C ILE A 5 10.51 29.39 -10.58
N THR A 6 9.83 29.77 -11.63
CA THR A 6 8.58 29.15 -12.09
C THR A 6 8.76 28.47 -13.44
N ILE A 7 7.81 27.62 -13.83
CA ILE A 7 7.79 27.02 -15.16
C ILE A 7 7.75 28.06 -16.29
N LYS A 8 7.19 29.25 -16.02
CA LYS A 8 7.16 30.38 -16.99
C LYS A 8 8.55 30.93 -17.23
N ASP A 9 9.40 30.98 -16.21
CA ASP A 9 10.78 31.45 -16.33
C ASP A 9 11.61 30.47 -17.16
N VAL A 10 11.43 29.15 -16.92
CA VAL A 10 12.06 28.13 -17.76
C VAL A 10 11.61 28.20 -19.21
N ALA A 11 10.32 28.41 -19.47
CA ALA A 11 9.77 28.53 -20.81
C ALA A 11 10.35 29.75 -21.56
N LYS A 12 10.43 30.87 -20.85
CA LYS A 12 11.00 32.13 -21.38
C LYS A 12 12.47 31.95 -21.76
N GLU A 13 13.29 31.38 -20.85
CA GLU A 13 14.73 31.15 -21.04
C GLU A 13 15.01 30.14 -22.13
N ALA A 14 14.22 29.07 -22.20
CA ALA A 14 14.33 28.04 -23.22
C ALA A 14 13.75 28.49 -24.59
N GLY A 15 13.01 29.59 -24.64
CA GLY A 15 12.36 30.11 -25.87
C GLY A 15 11.28 29.16 -26.40
N VAL A 16 10.52 28.53 -25.50
CA VAL A 16 9.42 27.60 -25.84
C VAL A 16 8.16 27.92 -25.04
N SER A 17 7.05 27.26 -25.38
CA SER A 17 5.82 27.43 -24.60
C SER A 17 5.91 26.72 -23.24
N VAL A 18 5.12 27.18 -22.25
CA VAL A 18 4.96 26.53 -20.96
C VAL A 18 4.48 25.06 -21.14
N ALA A 19 3.59 24.83 -22.12
CA ALA A 19 3.13 23.50 -22.45
C ALA A 19 4.29 22.59 -22.91
N THR A 20 5.21 23.10 -23.74
CA THR A 20 6.40 22.34 -24.18
C THR A 20 7.30 21.99 -23.00
N VAL A 21 7.54 22.92 -22.06
CA VAL A 21 8.31 22.64 -20.84
C VAL A 21 7.61 21.55 -20.01
N SER A 22 6.30 21.66 -19.82
CA SER A 22 5.50 20.66 -19.09
C SER A 22 5.59 19.28 -19.75
N TYR A 23 5.51 19.20 -21.08
CA TYR A 23 5.64 17.92 -21.80
C TYR A 23 7.03 17.29 -21.64
N VAL A 24 8.08 18.11 -21.63
CA VAL A 24 9.46 17.62 -21.41
C VAL A 24 9.63 17.09 -19.99
N ILE A 25 9.16 17.84 -18.98
CA ILE A 25 9.25 17.46 -17.57
C ILE A 25 8.48 16.14 -17.29
N ASN A 26 7.29 16.01 -17.86
CA ASN A 26 6.45 14.82 -17.67
C ASN A 26 6.75 13.70 -18.67
N ASN A 27 7.86 13.79 -19.39
CA ASN A 27 8.33 12.78 -20.36
C ASN A 27 7.24 12.30 -21.35
N ARG A 28 6.38 13.24 -21.83
CA ARG A 28 5.29 12.91 -22.75
C ARG A 28 5.86 12.48 -24.10
N THR A 29 5.64 11.23 -24.48
CA THR A 29 6.08 10.64 -25.75
C THR A 29 5.05 10.84 -26.88
N ASP A 30 3.80 11.10 -26.51
CA ASP A 30 2.69 11.37 -27.44
C ASP A 30 2.75 12.76 -28.09
N LYS A 31 3.71 13.60 -27.70
CA LYS A 31 3.94 14.95 -28.24
C LYS A 31 5.23 14.97 -29.03
N CYS A 32 5.13 15.46 -30.28
CA CYS A 32 6.27 15.59 -31.17
C CYS A 32 7.20 16.74 -30.72
N ILE A 33 8.07 16.49 -29.76
CA ILE A 33 9.11 17.42 -29.32
C ILE A 33 10.45 16.92 -29.83
N SER A 34 11.17 17.78 -30.57
CA SER A 34 12.47 17.40 -31.08
C SER A 34 13.46 17.16 -29.94
N GLU A 35 14.42 16.23 -30.14
CA GLU A 35 15.49 15.94 -29.18
C GLU A 35 16.30 17.21 -28.84
N LYS A 36 16.50 18.08 -29.81
CA LYS A 36 17.18 19.37 -29.62
C LYS A 36 16.41 20.26 -28.63
N THR A 37 15.10 20.34 -28.80
CA THR A 37 14.22 21.12 -27.89
C THR A 37 14.19 20.49 -26.49
N ARG A 38 14.10 19.16 -26.40
CA ARG A 38 14.11 18.43 -25.12
C ARG A 38 15.41 18.70 -24.35
N LYS A 39 16.56 18.54 -24.99
CA LYS A 39 17.86 18.83 -24.38
C LYS A 39 17.98 20.29 -23.92
N LYS A 40 17.54 21.26 -24.76
CA LYS A 40 17.57 22.66 -24.38
C LYS A 40 16.75 22.97 -23.13
N VAL A 41 15.53 22.43 -23.04
CA VAL A 41 14.67 22.61 -21.87
C VAL A 41 15.30 22.02 -20.61
N LEU A 42 15.84 20.80 -20.68
CA LEU A 42 16.51 20.15 -19.54
C LEU A 42 17.76 20.93 -19.09
N GLN A 43 18.54 21.49 -20.02
CA GLN A 43 19.69 22.36 -19.68
C GLN A 43 19.24 23.61 -18.94
N VAL A 44 18.15 24.26 -19.38
CA VAL A 44 17.62 25.47 -18.72
C VAL A 44 17.06 25.13 -17.33
N ILE A 45 16.37 23.99 -17.17
CA ILE A 45 15.89 23.50 -15.87
C ILE A 45 17.07 23.39 -14.89
N ASN A 46 18.16 22.75 -15.31
CA ASN A 46 19.38 22.60 -14.50
C ASN A 46 20.05 23.97 -14.21
N LEU A 47 20.17 24.82 -15.23
CA LEU A 47 20.79 26.13 -15.09
C LEU A 47 20.06 27.02 -14.07
N LEU A 48 18.72 27.01 -14.11
CA LEU A 48 17.88 27.80 -13.21
C LEU A 48 17.64 27.11 -11.87
N ASN A 49 18.13 25.87 -11.69
CA ASN A 49 17.84 25.01 -10.54
C ASN A 49 16.32 24.94 -10.26
N TYR A 50 15.55 24.80 -11.36
CA TYR A 50 14.09 24.74 -11.28
C TYR A 50 13.65 23.34 -10.84
N THR A 51 12.82 23.30 -9.82
CA THR A 51 12.09 22.09 -9.39
C THR A 51 10.60 22.28 -9.66
N PRO A 52 9.93 21.29 -10.28
CA PRO A 52 8.48 21.33 -10.45
C PRO A 52 7.77 21.53 -9.12
N ASN A 53 6.86 22.49 -9.06
CA ASN A 53 6.06 22.70 -7.86
C ASN A 53 4.90 21.70 -7.83
N GLN A 54 4.97 20.74 -6.92
CA GLN A 54 3.95 19.69 -6.75
C GLN A 54 2.58 20.28 -6.39
N SER A 55 2.54 21.32 -5.55
CA SER A 55 1.28 21.99 -5.20
C SER A 55 0.62 22.66 -6.42
N ALA A 56 1.42 23.25 -7.32
CA ALA A 56 0.90 23.82 -8.57
C ALA A 56 0.41 22.72 -9.53
N LYS A 57 1.06 21.56 -9.55
CA LYS A 57 0.62 20.39 -10.31
C LYS A 57 -0.68 19.83 -9.74
N ALA A 58 -0.75 19.66 -8.42
CA ALA A 58 -1.94 19.20 -7.72
C ALA A 58 -3.15 20.09 -7.99
N LEU A 59 -2.96 21.42 -7.93
CA LEU A 59 -4.01 22.39 -8.23
C LEU A 59 -4.50 22.28 -9.69
N ALA A 60 -3.59 22.06 -10.64
CA ALA A 60 -3.92 21.97 -12.07
C ALA A 60 -4.63 20.65 -12.43
N THR A 61 -4.35 19.56 -11.72
CA THR A 61 -4.90 18.22 -11.97
C THR A 61 -6.04 17.85 -11.01
N ASN A 62 -6.25 18.64 -9.96
CA ASN A 62 -7.09 18.31 -8.80
C ASN A 62 -6.72 16.95 -8.19
N ARG A 63 -5.43 16.58 -8.21
CA ARG A 63 -4.87 15.36 -7.64
C ARG A 63 -3.48 15.61 -7.08
N ASN A 64 -3.22 15.07 -5.90
CA ASN A 64 -1.91 15.16 -5.25
C ASN A 64 -0.91 14.16 -5.84
N HIS A 65 -1.39 13.11 -6.50
CA HIS A 65 -0.61 11.95 -6.95
C HIS A 65 0.13 11.27 -5.80
N MET A 66 -0.53 11.19 -4.66
CA MET A 66 0.00 10.61 -3.44
C MET A 66 -1.02 9.65 -2.82
N VAL A 67 -0.55 8.47 -2.44
CA VAL A 67 -1.29 7.48 -1.66
C VAL A 67 -0.71 7.46 -0.26
N ALA A 68 -1.54 7.66 0.76
CA ALA A 68 -1.14 7.46 2.14
C ALA A 68 -1.44 6.01 2.54
N PHE A 69 -0.47 5.35 3.14
CA PHE A 69 -0.60 3.98 3.62
C PHE A 69 -0.43 3.97 5.13
N TYR A 70 -1.52 3.64 5.82
CA TYR A 70 -1.54 3.59 7.27
C TYR A 70 -1.23 2.17 7.73
N LEU A 71 -0.16 2.03 8.51
CA LEU A 71 0.31 0.77 9.06
C LEU A 71 -0.13 0.65 10.51
N SER A 72 -0.74 -0.48 10.86
CA SER A 72 -0.94 -0.84 12.26
C SER A 72 0.40 -1.06 12.95
N GLU A 73 0.55 -0.59 14.17
CA GLU A 73 1.72 -0.89 14.98
C GLU A 73 1.43 -2.09 15.89
N LYS A 74 2.09 -3.20 15.59
CA LYS A 74 2.31 -4.26 16.58
C LYS A 74 3.80 -4.48 16.76
N ASN A 75 4.23 -4.76 17.97
CA ASN A 75 5.60 -5.16 18.30
C ASN A 75 5.85 -6.62 17.87
N SER A 76 5.53 -6.96 16.62
CA SER A 76 5.74 -8.26 16.03
C SER A 76 6.74 -8.15 14.90
N SER A 77 7.89 -8.83 15.04
CA SER A 77 8.93 -8.86 14.01
C SER A 77 8.44 -9.53 12.72
N LEU A 78 7.62 -10.58 12.83
CA LEU A 78 7.04 -11.28 11.67
C LEU A 78 6.08 -10.38 10.92
N ARG A 79 5.21 -9.65 11.64
CA ARG A 79 4.27 -8.74 11.03
C ARG A 79 4.96 -7.56 10.34
N ASN A 80 5.98 -6.99 10.99
CA ASN A 80 6.80 -5.94 10.38
C ASN A 80 7.50 -6.43 9.12
N ALA A 81 7.98 -7.66 9.10
CA ALA A 81 8.57 -8.28 7.91
C ALA A 81 7.53 -8.46 6.79
N GLN A 82 6.33 -8.95 7.10
CA GLN A 82 5.23 -9.07 6.14
C GLN A 82 4.81 -7.71 5.57
N GLN A 83 4.66 -6.70 6.42
CA GLN A 83 4.34 -5.33 6.00
C GLN A 83 5.42 -4.76 5.07
N THR A 84 6.70 -4.95 5.42
CA THR A 84 7.83 -4.47 4.61
C THR A 84 7.85 -5.16 3.24
N TYR A 85 7.64 -6.48 3.21
CA TYR A 85 7.55 -7.25 1.98
C TYR A 85 6.43 -6.71 1.08
N PHE A 86 5.25 -6.49 1.65
CA PHE A 86 4.11 -5.98 0.93
C PHE A 86 4.31 -4.55 0.40
N LEU A 87 4.85 -3.65 1.25
CA LEU A 87 5.16 -2.27 0.86
C LEU A 87 6.10 -2.20 -0.34
N HIS A 88 7.05 -3.12 -0.45
CA HIS A 88 7.98 -3.15 -1.59
C HIS A 88 7.23 -3.26 -2.93
N PHE A 89 6.21 -4.12 -3.00
CA PHE A 89 5.37 -4.25 -4.20
C PHE A 89 4.48 -3.03 -4.43
N LEU A 90 3.87 -2.51 -3.37
CA LEU A 90 2.99 -1.35 -3.47
C LEU A 90 3.73 -0.11 -3.96
N ILE A 91 4.93 0.17 -3.44
CA ILE A 91 5.75 1.30 -3.87
C ILE A 91 6.02 1.22 -5.37
N SER A 92 6.46 0.05 -5.85
CA SER A 92 6.74 -0.17 -7.27
C SER A 92 5.47 0.00 -8.12
N TYR A 93 4.37 -0.60 -7.71
CA TYR A 93 3.10 -0.53 -8.42
C TYR A 93 2.56 0.90 -8.52
N PHE A 94 2.52 1.63 -7.40
CA PHE A 94 2.01 3.00 -7.40
C PHE A 94 2.94 3.94 -8.17
N HIS A 95 4.26 3.75 -8.08
CA HIS A 95 5.22 4.53 -8.87
C HIS A 95 4.99 4.37 -10.38
N GLU A 96 4.76 3.15 -10.87
CA GLU A 96 4.42 2.91 -12.29
C GLU A 96 3.12 3.61 -12.71
N LYS A 97 2.18 3.80 -11.79
CA LYS A 97 0.92 4.53 -12.02
C LYS A 97 1.06 6.04 -11.84
N GLY A 98 2.26 6.53 -11.52
CA GLY A 98 2.56 7.95 -11.32
C GLY A 98 2.09 8.49 -9.97
N TYR A 99 2.00 7.63 -8.95
CA TYR A 99 1.71 7.99 -7.58
C TYR A 99 2.92 7.75 -6.69
N ASP A 100 3.14 8.65 -5.74
CA ASP A 100 4.08 8.44 -4.64
C ASP A 100 3.34 7.82 -3.44
N LEU A 101 4.03 6.96 -2.68
CA LEU A 101 3.50 6.33 -1.47
C LEU A 101 4.11 6.99 -0.24
N ILE A 102 3.28 7.39 0.71
CA ILE A 102 3.71 7.83 2.03
C ILE A 102 3.18 6.87 3.10
N CYS A 103 4.06 6.43 4.01
CA CYS A 103 3.66 5.62 5.15
C CYS A 103 3.30 6.52 6.33
N LEU A 104 2.10 6.35 6.85
CA LEU A 104 1.65 6.97 8.10
C LEU A 104 1.80 5.93 9.22
N ASN A 105 2.38 6.35 10.34
CA ASN A 105 2.50 5.46 11.49
C ASN A 105 1.19 5.44 12.31
N HIS A 106 1.06 4.42 13.16
CA HIS A 106 -0.12 4.16 13.99
C HIS A 106 -0.53 5.33 14.92
N SER A 107 0.39 6.19 15.31
CA SER A 107 0.11 7.35 16.17
C SER A 107 -0.44 8.54 15.37
N TYR A 108 -0.42 8.47 14.04
CA TYR A 108 -0.88 9.54 13.17
C TYR A 108 -2.41 9.47 13.01
N THR A 109 -3.14 10.03 13.94
CA THR A 109 -4.61 10.14 13.89
C THR A 109 -5.09 11.52 13.47
N GLU A 110 -4.19 12.42 13.06
CA GLU A 110 -4.53 13.77 12.63
C GLU A 110 -5.01 13.78 11.18
N LYS A 111 -5.54 14.95 10.77
CA LYS A 111 -5.96 15.16 9.39
C LYS A 111 -4.79 15.09 8.43
N PHE A 112 -4.90 14.27 7.39
CA PHE A 112 -3.93 14.16 6.32
C PHE A 112 -4.61 14.43 4.96
N ASP A 113 -4.52 15.66 4.47
CA ASP A 113 -5.17 16.13 3.23
C ASP A 113 -4.20 16.27 2.04
N HIS A 114 -2.99 15.72 2.17
CA HIS A 114 -1.99 15.74 1.11
C HIS A 114 -2.00 14.49 0.21
N ALA A 115 -2.85 13.51 0.48
CA ALA A 115 -3.03 12.33 -0.35
C ALA A 115 -4.36 12.35 -1.11
N ASP A 116 -4.46 11.53 -2.15
CA ASP A 116 -5.71 11.33 -2.89
C ASP A 116 -6.55 10.20 -2.27
N VAL A 117 -5.93 9.33 -1.47
CA VAL A 117 -6.55 8.22 -0.75
C VAL A 117 -5.70 7.82 0.45
N ILE A 118 -6.34 7.35 1.52
CA ILE A 118 -5.68 6.66 2.63
C ILE A 118 -6.06 5.18 2.58
N ILE A 119 -5.07 4.31 2.53
CA ILE A 119 -5.24 2.86 2.64
C ILE A 119 -4.85 2.46 4.06
N CYS A 120 -5.78 1.91 4.82
CA CYS A 120 -5.57 1.42 6.17
C CYS A 120 -5.34 -0.09 6.10
N TYR A 121 -4.11 -0.55 6.39
CA TYR A 121 -3.73 -1.94 6.32
C TYR A 121 -3.72 -2.60 7.69
N ASP A 122 -4.49 -3.69 7.81
CA ASP A 122 -4.54 -4.56 8.99
C ASP A 122 -4.72 -3.78 10.31
N VAL A 123 -5.68 -2.87 10.31
CA VAL A 123 -6.07 -2.07 11.48
C VAL A 123 -7.35 -2.61 12.13
N SER A 124 -7.56 -2.28 13.40
CA SER A 124 -8.86 -2.54 14.04
C SER A 124 -9.96 -1.66 13.43
N SER A 125 -11.19 -2.13 13.45
CA SER A 125 -12.37 -1.38 12.99
C SER A 125 -12.50 -0.02 13.70
N ASN A 126 -12.24 0.01 15.01
CA ASN A 126 -12.26 1.24 15.79
C ASN A 126 -11.23 2.26 15.30
N LEU A 127 -9.98 1.83 15.06
CA LEU A 127 -8.92 2.72 14.56
C LEU A 127 -9.25 3.24 13.15
N PHE A 128 -9.79 2.37 12.28
CA PHE A 128 -10.25 2.78 10.96
C PHE A 128 -11.25 3.92 11.02
N HIS A 129 -12.28 3.80 11.85
CA HIS A 129 -13.28 4.86 12.02
C HIS A 129 -12.69 6.13 12.63
N GLN A 130 -11.77 6.02 13.60
CA GLN A 130 -11.08 7.20 14.15
C GLN A 130 -10.28 7.97 13.09
N ILE A 131 -9.66 7.27 12.14
CA ILE A 131 -8.99 7.89 10.99
C ILE A 131 -10.02 8.54 10.08
N GLY A 132 -11.14 7.87 9.82
CA GLY A 132 -12.24 8.35 8.98
C GLY A 132 -12.89 9.64 9.51
N ASP A 133 -13.11 9.71 10.80
CA ASP A 133 -13.73 10.89 11.46
C ASP A 133 -12.91 12.17 11.28
N ARG A 134 -11.62 12.04 11.01
CA ARG A 134 -10.69 13.18 10.88
C ARG A 134 -10.27 13.47 9.44
N ASN A 135 -10.56 12.55 8.51
CA ASN A 135 -10.11 12.65 7.13
C ASN A 135 -11.29 12.65 6.16
N PHE A 136 -11.33 13.63 5.25
CA PHE A 136 -12.39 13.80 4.26
C PHE A 136 -11.97 13.33 2.85
N ILE A 137 -10.85 12.63 2.74
CA ILE A 137 -10.41 11.96 1.52
C ILE A 137 -10.85 10.49 1.56
N PRO A 138 -10.94 9.79 0.41
CA PRO A 138 -11.32 8.39 0.38
C PRO A 138 -10.47 7.52 1.31
N LEU A 139 -11.14 6.67 2.10
CA LEU A 139 -10.52 5.64 2.92
C LEU A 139 -10.79 4.26 2.31
N VAL A 140 -9.77 3.40 2.33
CA VAL A 140 -9.87 2.01 1.91
C VAL A 140 -9.38 1.11 3.05
N ALA A 141 -10.20 0.17 3.47
CA ALA A 141 -9.81 -0.90 4.38
C ALA A 141 -9.11 -2.00 3.56
N PHE A 142 -7.86 -2.31 3.91
CA PHE A 142 -7.08 -3.32 3.23
C PHE A 142 -6.61 -4.38 4.25
N ASP A 143 -6.96 -5.63 3.98
CA ASP A 143 -6.74 -6.77 4.87
C ASP A 143 -7.29 -6.53 6.30
N CYS A 144 -8.36 -5.76 6.40
CA CYS A 144 -9.12 -5.56 7.64
C CYS A 144 -10.61 -5.47 7.32
N MET A 145 -11.42 -6.18 8.11
CA MET A 145 -12.87 -6.22 7.95
C MET A 145 -13.50 -5.09 8.77
N ILE A 146 -14.33 -4.31 8.09
CA ILE A 146 -15.05 -3.19 8.68
C ILE A 146 -16.53 -3.45 8.44
N ASN A 147 -17.34 -3.47 9.52
CA ASN A 147 -18.79 -3.69 9.43
C ASN A 147 -19.52 -2.41 9.01
N ASP A 148 -19.01 -1.73 7.97
CA ASP A 148 -19.56 -0.50 7.42
C ASP A 148 -19.55 -0.55 5.89
N PRO A 149 -20.74 -0.66 5.25
CA PRO A 149 -20.86 -0.76 3.79
C PRO A 149 -20.53 0.55 3.05
N LEU A 150 -20.31 1.67 3.76
CA LEU A 150 -19.95 2.95 3.15
C LEU A 150 -18.48 2.98 2.70
N PHE A 151 -17.64 2.08 3.20
CA PHE A 151 -16.21 2.06 2.89
C PHE A 151 -15.83 0.93 1.95
N PHE A 152 -14.88 1.20 1.07
CA PHE A 152 -14.26 0.16 0.25
C PHE A 152 -13.37 -0.73 1.11
N GLN A 153 -13.55 -2.05 0.94
CA GLN A 153 -12.81 -3.07 1.65
C GLN A 153 -12.18 -4.04 0.63
N ILE A 154 -10.93 -4.38 0.86
CA ILE A 154 -10.19 -5.35 0.06
C ILE A 154 -9.62 -6.36 1.05
N ASN A 155 -10.14 -7.58 1.03
CA ASN A 155 -9.74 -8.67 1.91
C ASN A 155 -9.45 -9.92 1.09
N SER A 156 -8.74 -10.89 1.67
CA SER A 156 -8.60 -12.22 1.09
C SER A 156 -9.95 -12.90 0.98
N ASP A 157 -10.14 -13.67 -0.08
CA ASP A 157 -11.34 -14.50 -0.30
C ASP A 157 -11.21 -15.80 0.52
N TYR A 158 -11.56 -15.74 1.79
CA TYR A 158 -11.43 -16.86 2.72
C TYR A 158 -12.33 -18.04 2.36
N GLU A 159 -13.46 -17.82 1.68
CA GLU A 159 -14.32 -18.91 1.21
C GLU A 159 -13.62 -19.69 0.10
N ASN A 160 -13.02 -19.02 -0.86
CA ASN A 160 -12.22 -19.68 -1.90
C ASN A 160 -10.97 -20.36 -1.31
N ILE A 161 -10.32 -19.75 -0.33
CA ILE A 161 -9.19 -20.37 0.38
C ILE A 161 -9.64 -21.67 1.06
N LEU A 162 -10.79 -21.68 1.72
CA LEU A 162 -11.37 -22.86 2.33
C LEU A 162 -11.65 -23.97 1.30
N GLU A 163 -12.24 -23.62 0.16
CA GLU A 163 -12.50 -24.58 -0.93
C GLU A 163 -11.21 -25.19 -1.44
N GLN A 164 -10.17 -24.41 -1.70
CA GLN A 164 -8.88 -24.90 -2.15
C GLN A 164 -8.20 -25.79 -1.11
N SER A 165 -8.31 -25.44 0.17
CA SER A 165 -7.73 -26.21 1.28
C SER A 165 -8.41 -27.56 1.43
N ASN A 166 -9.74 -27.60 1.36
CA ASN A 166 -10.51 -28.86 1.41
C ASN A 166 -10.21 -29.74 0.19
N ALA A 167 -10.00 -29.16 -0.98
CA ALA A 167 -9.60 -29.91 -2.18
C ALA A 167 -8.19 -30.50 -2.04
N HIS A 168 -7.28 -29.81 -1.34
CA HIS A 168 -5.90 -30.24 -1.16
C HIS A 168 -5.77 -31.31 -0.05
N PHE A 169 -6.35 -31.06 1.12
CA PHE A 169 -6.19 -31.95 2.30
C PHE A 169 -7.23 -33.07 2.35
N GLY A 170 -8.36 -32.94 1.62
CA GLY A 170 -9.46 -33.91 1.68
C GLY A 170 -10.05 -34.00 3.08
N ASP A 171 -10.13 -35.23 3.59
CA ASP A 171 -10.62 -35.51 4.97
C ASP A 171 -9.54 -35.36 6.04
N ALA A 172 -8.29 -35.08 5.68
CA ALA A 172 -7.22 -34.91 6.65
C ALA A 172 -7.39 -33.60 7.42
N PRO A 173 -7.25 -33.59 8.75
CA PRO A 173 -7.30 -32.37 9.52
C PRO A 173 -6.12 -31.46 9.16
N TYR A 174 -6.36 -30.16 9.15
CA TYR A 174 -5.34 -29.12 8.95
C TYR A 174 -5.63 -27.91 9.83
N THR A 175 -4.62 -27.09 10.08
CA THR A 175 -4.73 -25.84 10.82
C THR A 175 -4.36 -24.66 9.93
N LEU A 176 -5.22 -23.65 9.91
CA LEU A 176 -4.91 -22.36 9.29
C LEU A 176 -4.00 -21.56 10.23
N VAL A 177 -2.79 -21.27 9.78
CA VAL A 177 -1.78 -20.50 10.54
C VAL A 177 -1.65 -19.11 9.94
N LEU A 178 -1.89 -18.10 10.74
CA LEU A 178 -1.94 -16.69 10.34
C LEU A 178 -1.09 -15.79 11.23
N LEU A 179 -0.63 -14.69 10.71
CA LEU A 179 -0.13 -13.60 11.56
C LEU A 179 -1.28 -13.01 12.39
N ASP A 180 -0.99 -12.75 13.67
CA ASP A 180 -2.00 -12.18 14.58
C ASP A 180 -2.41 -10.77 14.13
N THR A 181 -3.68 -10.44 14.22
CA THR A 181 -4.28 -9.17 13.83
C THR A 181 -5.04 -8.53 14.99
N ASP A 182 -5.18 -7.19 15.00
CA ASP A 182 -6.03 -6.46 15.92
C ASP A 182 -7.47 -6.29 15.41
N ASN A 183 -7.75 -6.77 14.20
CA ASN A 183 -9.08 -6.72 13.62
C ASN A 183 -9.92 -7.91 14.12
N GLN A 184 -10.79 -7.65 15.10
CA GLN A 184 -11.60 -8.70 15.73
C GLN A 184 -12.63 -9.24 14.74
N GLU A 185 -13.22 -8.39 13.92
CA GLU A 185 -14.21 -8.76 12.91
C GLU A 185 -13.61 -9.78 11.91
N LYS A 186 -12.34 -9.58 11.53
CA LYS A 186 -11.59 -10.53 10.69
C LYS A 186 -11.37 -11.86 11.41
N LYS A 187 -10.98 -11.84 12.68
CA LYS A 187 -10.82 -13.05 13.49
C LYS A 187 -12.12 -13.84 13.60
N ASP A 188 -13.22 -13.15 13.89
CA ASP A 188 -14.53 -13.78 14.05
C ASP A 188 -14.99 -14.41 12.72
N TYR A 189 -14.79 -13.71 11.61
CA TYR A 189 -15.13 -14.24 10.29
C TYR A 189 -14.31 -15.48 9.94
N ILE A 190 -12.99 -15.44 10.11
CA ILE A 190 -12.10 -16.59 9.86
C ILE A 190 -12.48 -17.78 10.74
N SER A 191 -12.73 -17.55 12.04
CA SER A 191 -13.13 -18.60 12.97
C SER A 191 -14.50 -19.21 12.67
N SER A 192 -15.35 -18.49 11.92
CA SER A 192 -16.63 -19.04 11.46
C SER A 192 -16.48 -20.00 10.28
N LEU A 193 -15.39 -19.89 9.52
CA LEU A 193 -15.12 -20.71 8.34
C LEU A 193 -14.19 -21.89 8.64
N PHE A 194 -13.14 -21.68 9.44
CA PHE A 194 -12.10 -22.68 9.71
C PHE A 194 -12.22 -23.23 11.13
N SER A 195 -12.21 -24.55 11.25
CA SER A 195 -12.34 -25.23 12.54
C SER A 195 -11.11 -25.08 13.42
N ASN A 196 -9.92 -25.05 12.82
CA ASN A 196 -8.65 -24.90 13.52
C ASN A 196 -7.91 -23.68 12.96
N VAL A 197 -7.68 -22.68 13.81
CA VAL A 197 -6.95 -21.45 13.46
C VAL A 197 -5.92 -21.16 14.55
N GLU A 198 -4.69 -20.94 14.15
CA GLU A 198 -3.60 -20.53 15.04
C GLU A 198 -3.05 -19.17 14.61
N TYR A 199 -2.95 -18.25 15.56
CA TYR A 199 -2.42 -16.91 15.35
C TYR A 199 -1.00 -16.80 15.89
N ILE A 200 -0.07 -16.41 15.03
CA ILE A 200 1.35 -16.28 15.32
C ILE A 200 1.69 -14.82 15.53
N ASN A 201 2.29 -14.50 16.67
CA ASN A 201 2.68 -13.14 17.01
C ASN A 201 4.18 -12.93 16.79
N ASP A 202 5.02 -13.89 17.16
CA ASP A 202 6.46 -13.79 16.97
C ASP A 202 7.10 -15.13 16.55
N PHE A 203 8.43 -15.12 16.33
CA PHE A 203 9.17 -16.31 15.90
C PHE A 203 9.11 -17.47 16.88
N SER A 204 8.95 -17.24 18.18
CA SER A 204 8.85 -18.30 19.16
C SER A 204 7.53 -19.10 19.06
N ASP A 205 6.50 -18.46 18.55
CA ASP A 205 5.20 -19.09 18.36
C ASP A 205 5.23 -20.09 17.20
N THR A 206 6.02 -19.83 16.16
CA THR A 206 6.16 -20.78 15.04
C THR A 206 6.70 -22.14 15.48
N LEU A 207 7.47 -22.19 16.56
CA LEU A 207 7.98 -23.44 17.13
C LEU A 207 6.93 -24.24 17.89
N LYS A 208 5.76 -23.67 18.15
CA LYS A 208 4.64 -24.29 18.87
C LYS A 208 3.60 -24.89 17.93
N VAL A 209 3.69 -24.62 16.63
CA VAL A 209 2.82 -25.22 15.62
C VAL A 209 3.15 -26.71 15.56
N ASN A 210 2.19 -27.56 15.95
CA ASN A 210 2.42 -29.01 16.10
C ASN A 210 1.66 -29.86 15.07
N ASP A 211 0.79 -29.24 14.26
CA ASP A 211 0.01 -29.97 13.27
C ASP A 211 0.85 -30.29 12.03
N ASP A 212 0.73 -31.54 11.55
CA ASP A 212 1.46 -31.99 10.37
C ASP A 212 1.02 -31.26 9.10
N ASN A 213 -0.28 -30.99 8.97
CA ASN A 213 -0.86 -30.28 7.82
C ASN A 213 -1.21 -28.85 8.21
N ILE A 214 -0.66 -27.89 7.51
CA ILE A 214 -0.94 -26.49 7.75
C ILE A 214 -1.30 -25.75 6.46
N LEU A 215 -2.22 -24.81 6.58
CA LEU A 215 -2.55 -23.83 5.58
C LEU A 215 -1.95 -22.49 5.97
N VAL A 216 -1.23 -21.85 5.08
CA VAL A 216 -0.60 -20.54 5.31
C VAL A 216 -0.93 -19.60 4.16
N ILE A 217 -1.29 -18.37 4.45
CA ILE A 217 -1.52 -17.30 3.44
C ILE A 217 -0.52 -16.15 3.57
N ASP A 218 0.16 -16.05 4.69
CA ASP A 218 1.19 -15.04 4.92
C ASP A 218 2.54 -15.51 4.35
N TYR A 219 3.15 -14.70 3.46
CA TYR A 219 4.42 -15.04 2.83
C TYR A 219 5.53 -15.33 3.87
N VAL A 220 5.63 -14.49 4.89
CA VAL A 220 6.68 -14.62 5.91
C VAL A 220 6.51 -15.89 6.74
N LEU A 221 5.27 -16.24 7.11
CA LEU A 221 4.99 -17.51 7.80
C LEU A 221 5.31 -18.72 6.91
N ASN A 222 4.93 -18.66 5.63
CA ASN A 222 5.28 -19.74 4.71
C ASN A 222 6.80 -19.96 4.64
N GLN A 223 7.60 -18.90 4.58
CA GLN A 223 9.06 -19.03 4.56
C GLN A 223 9.63 -19.66 5.83
N GLN A 224 8.94 -19.55 6.95
CA GLN A 224 9.36 -20.15 8.23
C GLN A 224 8.91 -21.61 8.41
N LEU A 225 7.75 -21.98 7.87
CA LEU A 225 7.07 -23.22 8.20
C LEU A 225 7.14 -24.29 7.09
N LYS A 226 7.36 -23.90 5.83
CA LYS A 226 7.30 -24.78 4.64
C LYS A 226 8.22 -26.01 4.68
N ASP A 227 9.36 -25.92 5.39
CA ASP A 227 10.35 -26.99 5.43
C ASP A 227 10.12 -27.96 6.61
N SER A 228 9.24 -27.62 7.55
CA SER A 228 8.97 -28.40 8.76
C SER A 228 7.58 -29.04 8.80
N HIS A 229 6.67 -28.65 7.90
CA HIS A 229 5.27 -29.07 7.87
C HIS A 229 4.82 -29.42 6.44
N ASN A 230 3.77 -30.22 6.30
CA ASN A 230 3.06 -30.36 5.04
C ASN A 230 2.22 -29.08 4.79
N THR A 231 2.83 -28.12 4.12
CA THR A 231 2.31 -26.75 4.00
C THR A 231 1.62 -26.53 2.66
N LEU A 232 0.34 -26.16 2.69
CA LEU A 232 -0.33 -25.51 1.58
C LEU A 232 -0.17 -23.99 1.73
N TYR A 233 0.40 -23.34 0.73
CA TYR A 233 0.51 -21.88 0.66
C TYR A 233 -0.37 -21.35 -0.49
N ILE A 234 -1.27 -20.40 -0.18
CA ILE A 234 -2.22 -19.78 -1.12
C ILE A 234 -1.98 -18.28 -1.19
#